data_4eb2d4170efbe32ea96c6f064a2dfb04
#
_entry.id   4eb2d4170efbe32ea96c6f064a2dfb04
#
_cell.length_a   1.000
_cell.length_b   1.000
_cell.length_c   1.000
_cell.angle_alpha   90.00
_cell.angle_beta   90.00
_cell.angle_gamma   90.00
#
_symmetry.space_group_name_H-M   'P 1'
#
loop_
_entity.id
_entity.type
_entity.pdbx_description
1 polymer ?
#
loop_
_entity_poly.entity_id
_entity_poly.type
_entity_poly.pdbx_seq_one_letter_code
_entity_poly.pdbx_strand_id
1 'polypeptide(L)'
;MGERRDKLGIVSDILKSIQDKGGRIKPTHLLYKSNLSHEGMKRYIEELKVKLMIIEEEDPKKNLRYFIITDKGLKFLQDYKKIREFTDSFGL
;
A
#
# COMPACT_ATOMS: atom_id res chain seq x y z
N MET A 1 -13.23 18.30 -7.04
CA MET A 1 -12.99 18.34 -6.46
C MET A 1 -12.31 17.58 -5.83
N GLY A 2 -11.65 17.58 -5.42
CA GLY A 2 -10.69 16.90 -4.79
C GLY A 2 -11.17 15.94 -3.88
N GLU A 3 -11.06 14.75 -4.21
CA GLU A 3 -11.46 13.80 -3.40
C GLU A 3 -10.49 13.60 -2.32
N ARG A 4 -10.93 13.64 -1.09
CA ARG A 4 -10.15 13.32 0.02
C ARG A 4 -10.08 11.84 0.10
N ARG A 5 -8.88 11.25 0.05
CA ARG A 5 -8.70 9.84 0.30
C ARG A 5 -8.74 9.61 1.81
N ASP A 6 -9.57 8.70 2.27
CA ASP A 6 -9.58 8.32 3.66
C ASP A 6 -8.42 7.34 3.93
N LYS A 7 -8.27 6.94 5.18
CA LYS A 7 -7.17 6.06 5.57
C LYS A 7 -7.18 4.76 4.78
N LEU A 8 -8.35 4.15 4.62
CA LEU A 8 -8.44 2.88 3.91
C LEU A 8 -8.08 3.04 2.44
N GLY A 9 -8.48 4.16 1.84
CA GLY A 9 -8.13 4.44 0.45
C GLY A 9 -6.64 4.61 0.27
N ILE A 10 -5.98 5.29 1.21
CA ILE A 10 -4.52 5.47 1.16
C ILE A 10 -3.81 4.14 1.33
N VAL A 11 -4.24 3.33 2.30
CA VAL A 11 -3.66 2.00 2.51
C VAL A 11 -3.83 1.15 1.26
N SER A 12 -5.01 1.18 0.66
CA SER A 12 -5.28 0.45 -0.57
C SER A 12 -4.34 0.89 -1.69
N ASP A 13 -4.14 2.21 -1.84
CA ASP A 13 -3.25 2.73 -2.89
C ASP A 13 -1.82 2.26 -2.69
N ILE A 14 -1.34 2.25 -1.43
CA ILE A 14 0.01 1.78 -1.12
C ILE A 14 0.15 0.31 -1.49
N LEU A 15 -0.78 -0.52 -1.02
CA LEU A 15 -0.71 -1.96 -1.25
C LEU A 15 -0.85 -2.29 -2.73
N LYS A 16 -1.74 -1.56 -3.44
CA LYS A 16 -1.91 -1.77 -4.86
C LYS A 16 -0.66 -1.40 -5.64
N SER A 17 0.02 -0.33 -5.23
CA SER A 17 1.27 0.06 -5.87
C SER A 17 2.32 -1.03 -5.75
N ILE A 18 2.39 -1.70 -4.60
CA ILE A 18 3.32 -2.81 -4.42
C ILE A 18 2.91 -3.99 -5.30
N GLN A 19 1.61 -4.31 -5.30
CA GLN A 19 1.09 -5.40 -6.12
C GLN A 19 1.38 -5.17 -7.59
N ASP A 20 1.19 -3.95 -8.07
CA ASP A 20 1.40 -3.62 -9.48
C ASP A 20 2.86 -3.77 -9.90
N LYS A 21 3.78 -3.74 -8.94
CA LYS A 21 5.20 -3.97 -9.22
C LYS A 21 5.60 -5.43 -8.97
N GLY A 22 4.64 -6.33 -9.03
CA GLY A 22 4.91 -7.74 -8.85
C GLY A 22 5.01 -8.18 -7.41
N GLY A 23 4.51 -7.37 -6.48
CA GLY A 23 4.49 -7.70 -5.07
C GLY A 23 5.67 -7.17 -4.28
N ARG A 24 6.59 -6.45 -4.93
CA ARG A 24 7.82 -5.99 -4.32
C ARG A 24 8.21 -4.66 -4.94
N ILE A 25 8.52 -3.66 -4.11
CA ILE A 25 8.78 -2.32 -4.60
C ILE A 25 9.87 -1.66 -3.76
N LYS A 26 10.66 -0.79 -4.38
CA LYS A 26 11.63 0.01 -3.66
C LYS A 26 10.93 1.17 -2.95
N PRO A 27 11.43 1.59 -1.78
CA PRO A 27 10.79 2.70 -1.03
C PRO A 27 10.64 3.98 -1.85
N THR A 28 11.67 4.36 -2.60
CA THR A 28 11.60 5.58 -3.39
C THR A 28 10.54 5.50 -4.49
N HIS A 29 10.41 4.32 -5.09
CA HIS A 29 9.41 4.12 -6.12
C HIS A 29 8.00 4.19 -5.56
N LEU A 30 7.82 3.61 -4.36
CA LEU A 30 6.53 3.65 -3.69
C LEU A 30 6.15 5.08 -3.33
N LEU A 31 7.10 5.87 -2.85
CA LEU A 31 6.86 7.27 -2.53
C LEU A 31 6.37 8.03 -3.76
N TYR A 32 7.01 7.78 -4.90
CA TYR A 32 6.61 8.40 -6.15
C TYR A 32 5.17 8.05 -6.52
N LYS A 33 4.81 6.77 -6.40
CA LYS A 33 3.51 6.32 -6.87
C LYS A 33 2.36 6.71 -5.96
N SER A 34 2.62 6.83 -4.67
CA SER A 34 1.56 7.03 -3.68
C SER A 34 1.16 8.48 -3.49
N ASN A 35 2.00 9.40 -3.97
CA ASN A 35 1.73 10.84 -3.84
C ASN A 35 1.56 11.28 -2.39
N LEU A 36 2.33 10.69 -1.51
CA LEU A 36 2.35 11.06 -0.09
C LEU A 36 3.64 11.77 0.24
N SER A 37 3.63 12.52 1.33
CA SER A 37 4.85 13.10 1.86
C SER A 37 5.73 11.99 2.44
N HIS A 38 7.01 12.30 2.63
CA HIS A 38 7.95 11.36 3.25
C HIS A 38 7.45 10.90 4.62
N GLU A 39 7.00 11.86 5.42
CA GLU A 39 6.53 11.55 6.77
C GLU A 39 5.24 10.74 6.76
N GLY A 40 4.32 11.09 5.86
CA GLY A 40 3.09 10.33 5.72
C GLY A 40 3.34 8.91 5.31
N MET A 41 4.22 8.73 4.32
CA MET A 41 4.58 7.40 3.86
C MET A 41 5.20 6.59 5.00
N LYS A 42 6.12 7.19 5.75
CA LYS A 42 6.78 6.50 6.84
C LYS A 42 5.78 5.99 7.88
N ARG A 43 4.80 6.83 8.25
CA ARG A 43 3.80 6.44 9.23
C ARG A 43 2.94 5.29 8.75
N TYR A 44 2.50 5.34 7.48
CA TYR A 44 1.69 4.27 6.94
C TYR A 44 2.47 2.97 6.82
N ILE A 45 3.74 3.05 6.38
CA ILE A 45 4.58 1.88 6.24
C ILE A 45 4.81 1.21 7.60
N GLU A 46 5.08 2.01 8.65
CA GLU A 46 5.28 1.45 9.98
C GLU A 46 4.03 0.72 10.47
N GLU A 47 2.87 1.32 10.25
CA GLU A 47 1.63 0.69 10.66
C GLU A 47 1.37 -0.61 9.88
N LEU A 48 1.61 -0.60 8.58
CA LEU A 48 1.38 -1.78 7.75
C LEU A 48 2.35 -2.90 8.10
N LYS A 49 3.58 -2.56 8.49
CA LYS A 49 4.54 -3.56 8.95
C LYS A 49 4.08 -4.19 10.26
N VAL A 50 3.64 -3.36 11.21
CA VAL A 50 3.14 -3.87 12.49
C VAL A 50 1.97 -4.81 12.27
N LYS A 51 1.09 -4.50 11.32
CA LYS A 51 -0.07 -5.32 11.04
C LYS A 51 0.22 -6.46 10.07
N LEU A 52 1.47 -6.61 9.67
CA LEU A 52 1.93 -7.70 8.80
C LEU A 52 1.27 -7.71 7.43
N MET A 53 0.87 -6.54 6.95
CA MET A 53 0.37 -6.41 5.58
C MET A 53 1.49 -6.23 4.59
N ILE A 54 2.63 -5.75 5.07
CA ILE A 54 3.87 -5.70 4.29
C ILE A 54 5.02 -6.17 5.16
N ILE A 55 6.08 -6.61 4.51
CA ILE A 55 7.35 -6.88 5.18
C ILE A 55 8.44 -6.13 4.44
N GLU A 56 9.54 -5.92 5.13
CA GLU A 56 10.69 -5.26 4.56
C GLU A 56 11.80 -6.29 4.34
N GLU A 57 12.40 -6.26 3.16
CA GLU A 57 13.49 -7.15 2.83
C GLU A 57 14.70 -6.33 2.42
N GLU A 58 15.87 -6.73 2.86
CA GLU A 58 17.11 -6.07 2.48
C GLU A 58 17.96 -6.99 1.65
N ASP A 59 18.62 -6.41 0.65
CA ASP A 59 19.64 -7.12 -0.12
C ASP A 59 20.97 -6.47 0.25
N PRO A 60 21.73 -7.06 1.18
CA PRO A 60 22.98 -6.44 1.67
C PRO A 60 24.04 -6.35 0.58
N LYS A 61 24.01 -7.26 -0.39
CA LYS A 61 25.01 -7.21 -1.47
C LYS A 61 24.83 -5.99 -2.35
N LYS A 62 23.59 -5.61 -2.59
CA LYS A 62 23.27 -4.47 -3.43
C LYS A 62 22.93 -3.22 -2.65
N ASN A 63 22.91 -3.33 -1.34
CA ASN A 63 22.52 -2.23 -0.46
C ASN A 63 21.14 -1.67 -0.83
N LEU A 64 20.20 -2.56 -1.10
CA LEU A 64 18.85 -2.19 -1.49
C LEU A 64 17.85 -2.70 -0.48
N ARG A 65 16.75 -1.96 -0.35
CA ARG A 65 15.61 -2.34 0.48
C ARG A 65 14.39 -2.47 -0.40
N TYR A 66 13.49 -3.35 0.02
CA TYR A 66 12.23 -3.54 -0.68
C TYR A 66 11.10 -3.69 0.33
N PHE A 67 9.91 -3.24 -0.04
CA PHE A 67 8.68 -3.56 0.67
C PHE A 67 7.96 -4.62 -0.14
N ILE A 68 7.51 -5.66 0.54
CA ILE A 68 6.84 -6.80 -0.08
C ILE A 68 5.45 -6.91 0.51
N ILE A 69 4.43 -7.03 -0.36
CA ILE A 69 3.07 -7.22 0.11
C ILE A 69 2.92 -8.68 0.58
N THR A 70 2.24 -8.86 1.69
CA THR A 70 2.01 -10.20 2.24
C THR A 70 0.66 -10.73 1.77
N ASP A 71 0.38 -12.00 2.08
CA ASP A 71 -0.94 -12.57 1.80
C ASP A 71 -2.03 -11.80 2.51
N LYS A 72 -1.76 -11.32 3.71
CA LYS A 72 -2.71 -10.51 4.45
C LYS A 72 -2.98 -9.19 3.73
N GLY A 73 -1.93 -8.57 3.16
CA GLY A 73 -2.10 -7.36 2.37
C GLY A 73 -2.91 -7.59 1.11
N LEU A 74 -2.67 -8.73 0.44
CA LEU A 74 -3.44 -9.08 -0.74
C LEU A 74 -4.91 -9.31 -0.39
N LYS A 75 -5.17 -9.97 0.72
CA LYS A 75 -6.53 -10.19 1.19
C LYS A 75 -7.23 -8.87 1.47
N PHE A 76 -6.52 -7.92 2.09
CA PHE A 76 -7.08 -6.60 2.33
C PHE A 76 -7.51 -5.95 1.02
N LEU A 77 -6.67 -6.02 -0.01
CA LEU A 77 -7.01 -5.43 -1.30
C LEU A 77 -8.25 -6.06 -1.91
N GLN A 78 -8.37 -7.38 -1.82
CA GLN A 78 -9.54 -8.07 -2.34
C GLN A 78 -10.81 -7.65 -1.61
N ASP A 79 -10.73 -7.59 -0.29
CA ASP A 79 -11.89 -7.24 0.53
C ASP A 79 -12.28 -5.78 0.34
N TYR A 80 -11.29 -4.89 0.25
CA TYR A 80 -11.55 -3.48 0.03
C TYR A 80 -12.22 -3.25 -1.33
N LYS A 81 -11.78 -3.96 -2.35
CA LYS A 81 -12.39 -3.86 -3.67
C LYS A 81 -13.85 -4.26 -3.61
N LYS A 82 -14.17 -5.32 -2.89
CA LYS A 82 -15.56 -5.77 -2.76
C LYS A 82 -16.43 -4.73 -2.06
N ILE A 83 -15.89 -4.13 -1.01
CA ILE A 83 -16.61 -3.09 -0.28
C ILE A 83 -16.86 -1.89 -1.19
N ARG A 84 -15.85 -1.49 -1.97
CA ARG A 84 -16.01 -0.37 -2.88
C ARG A 84 -17.04 -0.66 -3.96
N GLU A 85 -17.03 -1.86 -4.50
CA GLU A 85 -18.01 -2.25 -5.51
C GLU A 85 -19.41 -2.25 -4.91
N PHE A 86 -19.53 -2.72 -3.67
CA PHE A 86 -20.81 -2.72 -2.98
C PHE A 86 -21.34 -1.30 -2.79
N THR A 87 -20.52 -0.42 -2.25
CA THR A 87 -20.95 0.97 -1.99
C THR A 87 -21.23 1.70 -3.30
N ASP A 88 -20.42 1.47 -4.33
CA ASP A 88 -20.62 2.12 -5.63
C ASP A 88 -21.95 1.71 -6.26
N SER A 89 -22.39 0.48 -6.03
CA SER A 89 -23.64 0.01 -6.60
C SER A 89 -24.85 0.75 -6.00
N PHE A 90 -24.66 1.38 -4.86
CA PHE A 90 -25.70 2.18 -4.23
C PHE A 90 -25.49 3.69 -4.46
N GLY A 91 -24.49 4.05 -5.24
CA GLY A 91 -24.21 5.45 -5.50
C GLY A 91 -23.50 6.14 -4.33
N LEU A 92 -22.93 5.36 -3.44
CA LEU A 92 -22.20 5.88 -2.29
C LEU A 92 -20.69 5.82 -2.55
#